data_0ff442dcfb84a60c73b5e850ec591e87
#
_entry.id   0ff442dcfb84a60c73b5e850ec591e87
#
_cell.length_a   1.000
_cell.length_b   1.000
_cell.length_c   1.000
_cell.angle_alpha   90.00
_cell.angle_beta   90.00
_cell.angle_gamma   90.00
#
_symmetry.space_group_name_H-M   'P 1'
#
loop_
_entity.id
_entity.type
_entity.pdbx_description
1 polymer ?
#
loop_
_entity_poly.entity_id
_entity_poly.type
_entity_poly.pdbx_seq_one_letter_code
_entity_poly.pdbx_strand_id
1 'polypeptide(L)'
;KTRWTDVNEELQVSGAFADEVVSSWSVSQWQAAYQALLYNISQKEIANKFQKSAQNISKLLGAAKVNLVQMYIDRYHKLISNLIK
;
A
#
# COMPACT_ATOMS: atom_id res chain seq x y z
N LYS A 1 3.85 -20.29 22.32
CA LYS A 1 3.91 -19.72 20.98
C LYS A 1 5.33 -19.36 20.60
N THR A 2 5.68 -19.59 19.35
CA THR A 2 6.97 -19.13 18.82
C THR A 2 6.82 -17.74 18.25
N ARG A 3 7.94 -17.06 18.11
CA ARG A 3 7.99 -15.75 17.47
C ARG A 3 7.45 -15.80 16.03
N TRP A 4 7.75 -16.89 15.32
CA TRP A 4 7.24 -17.11 13.97
C TRP A 4 5.71 -17.18 13.94
N THR A 5 5.11 -17.90 14.88
CA THR A 5 3.66 -18.03 14.98
C THR A 5 3.00 -16.67 15.17
N ASP A 6 3.55 -15.83 16.06
CA ASP A 6 2.99 -14.51 16.34
C ASP A 6 3.08 -13.61 15.11
N VAL A 7 4.21 -13.63 14.40
CA VAL A 7 4.39 -12.86 13.17
C VAL A 7 3.39 -13.32 12.10
N ASN A 8 3.24 -14.64 11.94
CA ASN A 8 2.35 -15.20 10.94
C ASN A 8 0.89 -14.81 11.20
N GLU A 9 0.45 -14.85 12.46
CA GLU A 9 -0.90 -14.45 12.82
C GLU A 9 -1.14 -12.97 12.47
N GLU A 10 -0.19 -12.10 12.81
CA GLU A 10 -0.31 -10.68 12.49
C GLU A 10 -0.37 -10.44 10.98
N LEU A 11 0.47 -11.13 10.21
CA LEU A 11 0.48 -10.99 8.76
C LEU A 11 -0.83 -11.46 8.13
N GLN A 12 -1.42 -12.53 8.67
CA GLN A 12 -2.71 -13.00 8.16
C GLN A 12 -3.82 -11.97 8.36
N VAL A 13 -3.88 -11.37 9.55
CA VAL A 13 -4.90 -10.36 9.85
C VAL A 13 -4.66 -9.09 9.02
N SER A 14 -3.43 -8.57 9.02
CA SER A 14 -3.09 -7.36 8.28
C SER A 14 -3.23 -7.58 6.77
N GLY A 15 -2.87 -8.76 6.28
CA GLY A 15 -2.99 -9.11 4.87
C GLY A 15 -4.43 -9.17 4.42
N ALA A 16 -5.35 -9.64 5.27
CA ALA A 16 -6.78 -9.67 4.96
C ALA A 16 -7.32 -8.25 4.78
N PHE A 17 -6.91 -7.31 5.63
CA PHE A 17 -7.27 -5.91 5.47
C PHE A 17 -6.74 -5.32 4.17
N ALA A 18 -5.47 -5.56 3.88
CA ALA A 18 -4.84 -5.05 2.65
C ALA A 18 -5.53 -5.62 1.41
N ASP A 19 -5.86 -6.90 1.42
CA ASP A 19 -6.57 -7.57 0.33
C ASP A 19 -7.91 -6.92 0.06
N GLU A 20 -8.67 -6.64 1.11
CA GLU A 20 -9.97 -6.02 0.97
C GLU A 20 -9.87 -4.61 0.38
N VAL A 21 -8.90 -3.83 0.84
CA VAL A 21 -8.66 -2.48 0.32
C VAL A 21 -8.27 -2.55 -1.15
N VAL A 22 -7.30 -3.39 -1.49
CA VAL A 22 -6.76 -3.50 -2.85
C VAL A 22 -7.82 -4.01 -3.82
N SER A 23 -8.63 -4.98 -3.41
CA SER A 23 -9.65 -5.54 -4.30
C SER A 23 -10.79 -4.57 -4.59
N SER A 24 -10.92 -3.49 -3.81
CA SER A 24 -11.91 -2.46 -4.06
C SER A 24 -11.48 -1.40 -5.08
N TRP A 25 -10.22 -1.44 -5.53
CA TRP A 25 -9.67 -0.39 -6.39
C TRP A 25 -10.21 -0.46 -7.83
N SER A 26 -10.54 0.71 -8.37
CA SER A 26 -10.79 0.86 -9.80
C SER A 26 -9.48 0.84 -10.59
N VAL A 27 -9.57 0.77 -11.92
CA VAL A 27 -8.38 0.80 -12.77
C VAL A 27 -7.56 2.08 -12.55
N SER A 28 -8.24 3.23 -12.42
CA SER A 28 -7.54 4.50 -12.18
C SER A 28 -6.82 4.49 -10.83
N GLN A 29 -7.46 3.93 -9.80
CA GLN A 29 -6.84 3.81 -8.49
C GLN A 29 -5.64 2.87 -8.53
N TRP A 30 -5.74 1.76 -9.24
CA TRP A 30 -4.62 0.84 -9.44
C TRP A 30 -3.43 1.53 -10.08
N GLN A 31 -3.66 2.30 -11.14
CA GLN A 31 -2.59 2.99 -11.84
C GLN A 31 -1.86 3.96 -10.93
N ALA A 32 -2.59 4.78 -10.19
CA ALA A 32 -1.99 5.76 -9.28
C ALA A 32 -1.28 5.07 -8.11
N ALA A 33 -1.91 4.07 -7.51
CA ALA A 33 -1.37 3.35 -6.37
C ALA A 33 -0.10 2.58 -6.75
N TYR A 34 -0.08 1.97 -7.92
CA TYR A 34 1.08 1.23 -8.41
C TYR A 34 2.31 2.14 -8.47
N GLN A 35 2.15 3.34 -9.02
CA GLN A 35 3.26 4.30 -9.11
C GLN A 35 3.71 4.75 -7.73
N ALA A 36 2.76 5.05 -6.84
CA ALA A 36 3.08 5.54 -5.52
C ALA A 36 3.76 4.48 -4.64
N LEU A 37 3.26 3.24 -4.68
CA LEU A 37 3.73 2.18 -3.79
C LEU A 37 5.00 1.50 -4.28
N LEU A 38 5.08 1.20 -5.57
CA LEU A 38 6.21 0.44 -6.11
C LEU A 38 7.38 1.32 -6.54
N TYR A 39 7.09 2.48 -7.10
CA TYR A 39 8.14 3.37 -7.61
C TYR A 39 8.39 4.58 -6.73
N ASN A 40 7.60 4.72 -5.67
CA ASN A 40 7.75 5.82 -4.72
C ASN A 40 7.78 7.19 -5.42
N ILE A 41 6.94 7.34 -6.43
CA ILE A 41 6.86 8.55 -7.24
C ILE A 41 5.92 9.54 -6.56
N SER A 42 6.26 10.83 -6.57
CA SER A 42 5.45 11.86 -5.95
C SER A 42 4.10 12.03 -6.66
N GLN A 43 3.11 12.56 -5.95
CA GLN A 43 1.79 12.80 -6.53
C GLN A 43 1.87 13.72 -7.74
N LYS A 44 2.75 14.73 -7.69
CA LYS A 44 2.94 15.66 -8.80
C LYS A 44 3.46 14.94 -10.05
N GLU A 45 4.41 14.03 -9.88
CA GLU A 45 4.96 13.26 -10.99
C GLU A 45 3.93 12.29 -11.56
N ILE A 46 3.14 11.65 -10.70
CA ILE A 46 2.05 10.78 -11.15
C ILE A 46 1.04 11.58 -11.96
N ALA A 47 0.67 12.76 -11.49
CA ALA A 47 -0.26 13.64 -12.18
C ALA A 47 0.24 13.98 -13.58
N ASN A 48 1.51 14.34 -13.70
CA ASN A 48 2.11 14.62 -15.00
C ASN A 48 2.09 13.41 -15.92
N LYS A 49 2.42 12.25 -15.39
CA LYS A 49 2.47 11.01 -16.16
C LYS A 49 1.11 10.63 -16.75
N PHE A 50 0.04 10.82 -15.99
CA PHE A 50 -1.31 10.46 -16.41
C PHE A 50 -2.10 11.66 -16.94
N GLN A 51 -1.48 12.82 -17.08
CA GLN A 51 -2.11 14.06 -17.58
C GLN A 51 -3.33 14.43 -16.73
N LYS A 52 -3.17 14.35 -15.41
CA LYS A 52 -4.19 14.72 -14.44
C LYS A 52 -3.66 15.77 -13.49
N SER A 53 -4.54 16.45 -12.76
CA SER A 53 -4.11 17.40 -11.75
C SER A 53 -3.58 16.68 -10.52
N ALA A 54 -2.67 17.33 -9.78
CA ALA A 54 -2.15 16.78 -8.54
C ALA A 54 -3.28 16.56 -7.53
N GLN A 55 -4.29 17.44 -7.54
CA GLN A 55 -5.45 17.31 -6.67
C GLN A 55 -6.26 16.06 -7.00
N ASN A 56 -6.42 15.75 -8.29
CA ASN A 56 -7.11 14.54 -8.73
C ASN A 56 -6.38 13.28 -8.26
N ILE A 57 -5.05 13.25 -8.42
CA ILE A 57 -4.24 12.13 -7.94
C ILE A 57 -4.35 11.99 -6.42
N SER A 58 -4.31 13.09 -5.68
CA SER A 58 -4.48 13.06 -4.23
C SER A 58 -5.82 12.42 -3.84
N LYS A 59 -6.89 12.76 -4.54
CA LYS A 59 -8.20 12.17 -4.31
C LYS A 59 -8.23 10.67 -4.62
N LEU A 60 -7.61 10.27 -5.73
CA LEU A 60 -7.54 8.86 -6.09
C LEU A 60 -6.80 8.03 -5.04
N LEU A 61 -5.64 8.52 -4.61
CA LEU A 61 -4.84 7.82 -3.61
C LEU A 61 -5.53 7.79 -2.24
N GLY A 62 -6.21 8.88 -1.87
CA GLY A 62 -6.96 8.93 -0.62
C GLY A 62 -8.15 7.97 -0.63
N ALA A 63 -8.90 7.95 -1.72
CA ALA A 63 -10.06 7.05 -1.86
C ALA A 63 -9.60 5.59 -1.91
N ALA A 64 -8.44 5.31 -2.49
CA ALA A 64 -7.86 3.97 -2.53
C ALA A 64 -7.23 3.55 -1.20
N LYS A 65 -7.12 4.46 -0.23
CA LYS A 65 -6.53 4.20 1.08
C LYS A 65 -5.10 3.67 0.95
N VAL A 66 -4.34 4.26 0.04
CA VAL A 66 -2.97 3.83 -0.26
C VAL A 66 -2.07 3.92 0.96
N ASN A 67 -2.28 4.92 1.82
CA ASN A 67 -1.48 5.04 3.03
C ASN A 67 -1.67 3.86 3.98
N LEU A 68 -2.86 3.27 4.03
CA LEU A 68 -3.09 2.06 4.84
C LEU A 68 -2.33 0.86 4.28
N VAL A 69 -2.33 0.72 2.95
CA VAL A 69 -1.56 -0.33 2.29
C VAL A 69 -0.06 -0.12 2.53
N GLN A 70 0.40 1.14 2.46
CA GLN A 70 1.80 1.46 2.74
C GLN A 70 2.17 1.09 4.18
N MET A 71 1.30 1.37 5.15
CA MET A 71 1.52 0.99 6.53
C MET A 71 1.64 -0.52 6.69
N TYR A 72 0.82 -1.29 5.97
CA TYR A 72 0.91 -2.74 5.98
C TYR A 72 2.25 -3.21 5.43
N ILE A 73 2.69 -2.65 4.30
CA ILE A 73 3.96 -3.01 3.68
C ILE A 73 5.13 -2.71 4.62
N ASP A 74 5.11 -1.53 5.24
CA ASP A 74 6.16 -1.13 6.19
C ASP A 74 6.19 -2.07 7.39
N ARG A 75 5.03 -2.44 7.91
CA ARG A 75 4.92 -3.36 9.04
C ARG A 75 5.43 -4.74 8.66
N TYR A 76 5.08 -5.20 7.47
CA TYR A 76 5.56 -6.48 6.94
C TYR A 76 7.09 -6.52 6.90
N HIS A 77 7.71 -5.49 6.32
CA HIS A 77 9.16 -5.41 6.24
C HIS A 77 9.81 -5.41 7.62
N LYS A 78 9.24 -4.67 8.56
CA LYS A 78 9.76 -4.60 9.90
C LYS A 78 9.70 -5.95 10.62
N LEU A 79 8.57 -6.64 10.49
CA LEU A 79 8.39 -7.94 11.13
C LEU A 79 9.35 -8.99 10.57
N ILE A 80 9.48 -9.03 9.25
CA ILE A 80 10.38 -9.97 8.58
C ILE A 80 11.84 -9.66 8.92
N SER A 81 12.21 -8.38 8.90
CA SER A 81 13.56 -7.94 9.27
C SER A 81 13.93 -8.38 10.69
N ASN A 82 13.01 -8.23 11.63
CA ASN A 82 13.24 -8.64 13.02
C ASN A 82 13.32 -10.15 13.16
N LEU A 83 12.59 -10.88 12.34
CA LEU A 83 12.55 -12.34 12.40
C LEU A 83 13.86 -12.96 11.96
N ILE A 84 14.52 -12.39 10.95
CA ILE A 84 15.75 -12.95 10.37
C ILE A 84 17.04 -12.44 11.01
N LYS A 85 16.95 -11.58 12.02
CA LYS A 85 18.11 -11.10 12.76
C LYS A 85 18.68 -12.15 13.70
#